data_83f2387504430299785f33c7844570cf
#
_entry.id   83f2387504430299785f33c7844570cf
#
_cell.length_a   1.000
_cell.length_b   1.000
_cell.length_c   1.000
_cell.angle_alpha   90.00
_cell.angle_beta   90.00
_cell.angle_gamma   90.00
#
_symmetry.space_group_name_H-M   'P 1'
#
loop_
_entity.id
_entity.type
_entity.pdbx_description
1 polymer ?
#
loop_
_entity_poly.entity_id
_entity_poly.type
_entity_poly.pdbx_seq_one_letter_code
_entity_poly.pdbx_strand_id
1 'polypeptide(L)'
;MKPQMNFVEAVKTCLSKYATFNGRARRSEFWWFYLLTCIPGFLMSLLVQWKLAKIAEIQAMAYQDLGRYQEVLAQAESYDTIFMAGSVILGLISLALFIPSLAAWVRRLHDVGKSGHMLWLILVCGIGGLIPLFMCIGDSKPGPNQYGPNPKE
;
A
#
# COMPACT_ATOMS: atom_id res chain seq x y z
N MET A 1 -13.56 0.41 27.49
CA MET A 1 -12.70 0.27 26.29
C MET A 1 -13.55 -0.19 25.11
N LYS A 2 -13.49 0.53 23.99
CA LYS A 2 -14.16 0.09 22.77
C LYS A 2 -13.55 -1.20 22.23
N PRO A 3 -14.34 -2.15 21.68
CA PRO A 3 -13.84 -3.39 21.09
C PRO A 3 -12.87 -3.11 19.94
N GLN A 4 -12.01 -4.06 19.62
CA GLN A 4 -11.11 -3.91 18.46
C GLN A 4 -11.94 -3.84 17.17
N MET A 5 -11.53 -2.94 16.25
CA MET A 5 -12.14 -2.87 14.92
C MET A 5 -11.81 -4.11 14.11
N ASN A 6 -12.80 -4.64 13.41
CA ASN A 6 -12.59 -5.63 12.37
C ASN A 6 -12.09 -4.97 11.07
N PHE A 7 -11.71 -5.78 10.08
CA PHE A 7 -11.18 -5.30 8.80
C PHE A 7 -12.14 -4.34 8.08
N VAL A 8 -13.43 -4.71 7.98
CA VAL A 8 -14.44 -3.91 7.25
C VAL A 8 -14.68 -2.56 7.93
N GLU A 9 -14.77 -2.56 9.26
CA GLU A 9 -14.93 -1.33 10.05
C GLU A 9 -13.73 -0.39 9.90
N ALA A 10 -12.51 -0.94 9.92
CA ALA A 10 -11.29 -0.17 9.76
C ALA A 10 -11.23 0.48 8.38
N VAL A 11 -11.52 -0.27 7.32
CA VAL A 11 -11.55 0.24 5.94
C VAL A 11 -12.60 1.33 5.79
N LYS A 12 -13.83 1.09 6.24
CA LYS A 12 -14.92 2.10 6.20
C LYS A 12 -14.52 3.37 6.95
N THR A 13 -13.91 3.24 8.14
CA THR A 13 -13.48 4.37 8.95
C THR A 13 -12.38 5.17 8.27
N CYS A 14 -11.39 4.51 7.67
CA CYS A 14 -10.33 5.20 6.95
C CYS A 14 -10.83 5.88 5.69
N LEU A 15 -11.73 5.25 4.93
CA LEU A 15 -12.31 5.85 3.73
C LEU A 15 -13.28 7.00 4.06
N SER A 16 -14.06 6.91 5.14
CA SER A 16 -14.90 8.03 5.59
C SER A 16 -14.08 9.24 6.04
N LYS A 17 -12.85 9.00 6.52
CA LYS A 17 -11.86 10.02 6.90
C LYS A 17 -10.79 10.22 5.83
N TYR A 18 -11.17 10.18 4.57
CA TYR A 18 -10.31 10.09 3.39
C TYR A 18 -9.09 11.02 3.43
N ALA A 19 -9.31 12.30 3.70
CA ALA A 19 -8.30 13.36 3.79
C ALA A 19 -8.27 14.03 5.18
N THR A 20 -8.70 13.31 6.23
CA THR A 20 -8.69 13.84 7.59
C THR A 20 -7.39 13.49 8.28
N PHE A 21 -6.49 14.45 8.37
CA PHE A 21 -5.18 14.31 9.01
C PHE A 21 -5.21 14.59 10.52
N ASN A 22 -6.25 15.25 11.00
CA ASN A 22 -6.45 15.56 12.41
C ASN A 22 -7.02 14.36 13.18
N GLY A 23 -6.76 14.33 14.49
CA GLY A 23 -7.23 13.25 15.36
C GLY A 23 -6.25 12.12 15.52
N ARG A 24 -6.74 11.01 16.05
CA ARG A 24 -5.95 9.82 16.41
C ARG A 24 -6.55 8.57 15.77
N ALA A 25 -5.70 7.63 15.36
CA ALA A 25 -6.10 6.32 14.84
C ALA A 25 -5.57 5.21 15.75
N ARG A 26 -6.45 4.29 16.16
CA ARG A 26 -6.05 3.11 16.94
C ARG A 26 -5.27 2.09 16.08
N ARG A 27 -4.54 1.16 16.76
CA ARG A 27 -3.74 0.13 16.07
C ARG A 27 -4.55 -0.69 15.07
N SER A 28 -5.74 -1.19 15.46
CA SER A 28 -6.57 -2.00 14.57
C SER A 28 -7.05 -1.24 13.33
N GLU A 29 -7.42 0.05 13.46
CA GLU A 29 -7.77 0.90 12.31
C GLU A 29 -6.59 1.01 11.34
N PHE A 30 -5.40 1.33 11.87
CA PHE A 30 -4.19 1.53 11.06
C PHE A 30 -3.74 0.24 10.37
N TRP A 31 -3.57 -0.89 11.11
CA TRP A 31 -2.97 -2.11 10.56
C TRP A 31 -3.87 -2.79 9.52
N TRP A 32 -5.19 -2.82 9.74
CA TRP A 32 -6.11 -3.36 8.75
C TRP A 32 -6.12 -2.54 7.47
N PHE A 33 -6.07 -1.21 7.58
CA PHE A 33 -6.02 -0.36 6.40
C PHE A 33 -4.66 -0.43 5.70
N TYR A 34 -3.57 -0.50 6.46
CA TYR A 34 -2.22 -0.70 5.92
C TYR A 34 -2.13 -2.01 5.12
N LEU A 35 -2.69 -3.10 5.63
CA LEU A 35 -2.77 -4.37 4.92
C LEU A 35 -3.50 -4.22 3.58
N LEU A 36 -4.64 -3.50 3.56
CA LEU A 36 -5.36 -3.20 2.31
C LEU A 36 -4.48 -2.45 1.30
N THR A 37 -3.71 -1.47 1.75
CA THR A 37 -2.83 -0.68 0.87
C THR A 37 -1.64 -1.47 0.33
N CYS A 38 -1.24 -2.57 0.97
CA CYS A 38 -0.20 -3.47 0.47
C CYS A 38 -0.69 -4.37 -0.68
N ILE A 39 -2.01 -4.61 -0.80
CA ILE A 39 -2.55 -5.55 -1.80
C ILE A 39 -2.23 -5.13 -3.24
N PRO A 40 -2.47 -3.89 -3.69
CA PRO A 40 -2.14 -3.49 -5.06
C PRO A 40 -0.66 -3.64 -5.38
N GLY A 41 0.22 -3.31 -4.45
CA GLY A 41 1.67 -3.49 -4.61
C GLY A 41 2.07 -4.95 -4.73
N PHE A 42 1.48 -5.81 -3.91
CA PHE A 42 1.68 -7.26 -3.99
C PHE A 42 1.21 -7.83 -5.33
N LEU A 43 -0.02 -7.48 -5.77
CA LEU A 43 -0.55 -7.90 -7.07
C LEU A 43 0.30 -7.38 -8.23
N MET A 44 0.81 -6.14 -8.13
CA MET A 44 1.74 -5.60 -9.11
C MET A 44 3.04 -6.40 -9.18
N SER A 45 3.59 -6.83 -8.05
CA SER A 45 4.79 -7.69 -8.03
C SER A 45 4.55 -9.04 -8.70
N LEU A 46 3.39 -9.65 -8.50
CA LEU A 46 3.02 -10.89 -9.19
C LEU A 46 2.86 -10.68 -10.70
N LEU A 47 2.25 -9.56 -11.10
CA LEU A 47 2.07 -9.22 -12.51
C LEU A 47 3.43 -9.00 -13.21
N VAL A 48 4.37 -8.34 -12.54
CA VAL A 48 5.75 -8.18 -13.05
C VAL A 48 6.45 -9.53 -13.19
N GLN A 49 6.37 -10.40 -12.18
CA GLN A 49 6.99 -11.72 -12.23
C GLN A 49 6.39 -12.59 -13.34
N TRP A 50 5.06 -12.55 -13.50
CA TRP A 50 4.37 -13.22 -14.58
C TRP A 50 4.87 -12.74 -15.96
N LYS A 51 4.99 -11.43 -16.16
CA LYS A 51 5.51 -10.85 -17.41
C LYS A 51 6.94 -11.29 -17.68
N LEU A 52 7.82 -11.23 -16.67
CA LEU A 52 9.22 -11.66 -16.79
C LEU A 52 9.34 -13.15 -17.15
N ALA A 53 8.52 -14.00 -16.54
CA ALA A 53 8.48 -15.42 -16.88
C ALA A 53 8.05 -15.66 -18.34
N LYS A 54 7.05 -14.91 -18.82
CA LYS A 54 6.61 -15.01 -20.22
C LYS A 54 7.66 -14.50 -21.22
N ILE A 55 8.37 -13.43 -20.89
CA ILE A 55 9.48 -12.94 -21.72
C ILE A 55 10.60 -13.99 -21.77
N ALA A 56 10.94 -14.62 -20.65
CA ALA A 56 11.97 -15.67 -20.61
C ALA A 56 11.58 -16.90 -21.45
N GLU A 57 10.30 -17.33 -21.37
CA GLU A 57 9.76 -18.41 -22.20
C GLU A 57 9.86 -18.09 -23.69
N ILE A 58 9.47 -16.88 -24.09
CA ILE A 58 9.57 -16.38 -25.46
C ILE A 58 11.02 -16.38 -25.97
N GLN A 59 11.94 -15.86 -25.17
CA GLN A 59 13.36 -15.83 -25.52
C GLN A 59 13.93 -17.24 -25.72
N ALA A 60 13.54 -18.20 -24.87
CA ALA A 60 13.97 -19.58 -25.00
C ALA A 60 13.44 -20.23 -26.30
N MET A 61 12.18 -19.98 -26.66
CA MET A 61 11.60 -20.47 -27.91
C MET A 61 12.25 -19.83 -29.14
N ALA A 62 12.46 -18.52 -29.13
CA ALA A 62 13.12 -17.82 -30.24
C ALA A 62 14.56 -18.28 -30.49
N TYR A 63 15.27 -18.70 -29.44
CA TYR A 63 16.62 -19.24 -29.55
C TYR A 63 16.65 -20.64 -30.20
N GLN A 64 15.60 -21.44 -30.02
CA GLN A 64 15.50 -22.80 -30.55
C GLN A 64 15.04 -22.84 -32.02
N ASP A 65 14.19 -21.92 -32.45
CA ASP A 65 13.62 -21.90 -33.80
C ASP A 65 13.41 -20.46 -34.32
N LEU A 66 14.35 -20.03 -35.14
CA LEU A 66 14.34 -18.70 -35.77
C LEU A 66 13.15 -18.51 -36.72
N GLY A 67 12.58 -19.60 -37.27
CA GLY A 67 11.43 -19.58 -38.17
C GLY A 67 10.13 -19.13 -37.49
N ARG A 68 10.03 -19.31 -36.16
CA ARG A 68 8.86 -18.90 -35.34
C ARG A 68 8.93 -17.48 -34.79
N TYR A 69 9.96 -16.72 -35.15
CA TYR A 69 10.20 -15.40 -34.54
C TYR A 69 9.01 -14.43 -34.67
N GLN A 70 8.31 -14.43 -35.78
CA GLN A 70 7.15 -13.56 -36.01
C GLN A 70 5.94 -13.95 -35.13
N GLU A 71 5.71 -15.25 -34.96
CA GLU A 71 4.64 -15.78 -34.12
C GLU A 71 4.90 -15.46 -32.63
N VAL A 72 6.15 -15.55 -32.22
CA VAL A 72 6.65 -15.24 -30.88
C VAL A 72 6.52 -13.75 -30.58
N LEU A 73 6.78 -12.87 -31.54
CA LEU A 73 6.58 -11.41 -31.41
C LEU A 73 5.11 -11.05 -31.20
N ALA A 74 4.21 -11.64 -31.96
CA ALA A 74 2.77 -11.39 -31.80
C ALA A 74 2.25 -11.81 -30.43
N GLN A 75 2.78 -12.90 -29.87
CA GLN A 75 2.48 -13.31 -28.49
C GLN A 75 3.03 -12.31 -27.47
N ALA A 76 4.23 -11.79 -27.68
CA ALA A 76 4.83 -10.78 -26.80
C ALA A 76 3.96 -9.51 -26.70
N GLU A 77 3.43 -9.03 -27.81
CA GLU A 77 2.53 -7.87 -27.83
C GLU A 77 1.25 -8.09 -27.00
N SER A 78 0.68 -9.30 -27.05
CA SER A 78 -0.49 -9.63 -26.23
C SER A 78 -0.19 -9.59 -24.73
N TYR A 79 0.96 -10.09 -24.30
CA TYR A 79 1.40 -10.03 -22.90
C TYR A 79 1.68 -8.59 -22.45
N ASP A 80 2.23 -7.76 -23.32
CA ASP A 80 2.43 -6.34 -23.04
C ASP A 80 1.11 -5.60 -22.84
N THR A 81 0.11 -5.89 -23.65
CA THR A 81 -1.23 -5.31 -23.52
C THR A 81 -1.88 -5.70 -22.18
N ILE A 82 -1.82 -6.97 -21.79
CA ILE A 82 -2.35 -7.46 -20.51
C ILE A 82 -1.61 -6.80 -19.33
N PHE A 83 -0.28 -6.72 -19.42
CA PHE A 83 0.54 -6.08 -18.39
C PHE A 83 0.20 -4.59 -18.25
N MET A 84 0.09 -3.86 -19.36
CA MET A 84 -0.27 -2.45 -19.37
C MET A 84 -1.65 -2.22 -18.75
N ALA A 85 -2.66 -2.98 -19.16
CA ALA A 85 -4.01 -2.86 -18.61
C ALA A 85 -4.03 -3.14 -17.10
N GLY A 86 -3.39 -4.21 -16.65
CA GLY A 86 -3.29 -4.57 -15.23
C GLY A 86 -2.53 -3.52 -14.42
N SER A 87 -1.42 -2.99 -14.93
CA SER A 87 -0.62 -1.97 -14.25
C SER A 87 -1.36 -0.64 -14.11
N VAL A 88 -2.12 -0.23 -15.13
CA VAL A 88 -2.97 0.98 -15.07
C VAL A 88 -4.05 0.82 -14.00
N ILE A 89 -4.76 -0.31 -13.98
CA ILE A 89 -5.82 -0.55 -12.99
C ILE A 89 -5.25 -0.53 -11.57
N LEU A 90 -4.16 -1.27 -11.31
CA LEU A 90 -3.52 -1.32 -10.00
C LEU A 90 -2.93 0.04 -9.61
N GLY A 91 -2.40 0.80 -10.56
CA GLY A 91 -1.92 2.16 -10.36
C GLY A 91 -3.03 3.13 -9.94
N LEU A 92 -4.19 3.07 -10.60
CA LEU A 92 -5.36 3.89 -10.24
C LEU A 92 -5.88 3.54 -8.84
N ILE A 93 -5.95 2.26 -8.50
CA ILE A 93 -6.33 1.81 -7.15
C ILE A 93 -5.33 2.34 -6.11
N SER A 94 -4.03 2.21 -6.38
CA SER A 94 -2.98 2.71 -5.48
C SER A 94 -3.06 4.22 -5.29
N LEU A 95 -3.33 4.97 -6.36
CA LEU A 95 -3.51 6.42 -6.31
C LEU A 95 -4.75 6.80 -5.48
N ALA A 96 -5.85 6.09 -5.65
CA ALA A 96 -7.06 6.32 -4.85
C ALA A 96 -6.84 6.02 -3.36
N LEU A 97 -6.03 5.03 -3.01
CA LEU A 97 -5.70 4.69 -1.63
C LEU A 97 -4.57 5.55 -1.04
N PHE A 98 -3.86 6.34 -1.85
CA PHE A 98 -2.70 7.10 -1.39
C PHE A 98 -3.04 8.15 -0.33
N ILE A 99 -4.03 9.00 -0.58
CA ILE A 99 -4.43 10.06 0.36
C ILE A 99 -4.95 9.49 1.68
N PRO A 100 -5.91 8.52 1.71
CA PRO A 100 -6.39 7.98 2.96
C PRO A 100 -5.32 7.17 3.70
N SER A 101 -4.33 6.60 3.01
CA SER A 101 -3.20 5.95 3.67
C SER A 101 -2.33 6.97 4.40
N LEU A 102 -1.97 8.08 3.77
CA LEU A 102 -1.24 9.18 4.43
C LEU A 102 -2.00 9.71 5.64
N ALA A 103 -3.32 9.91 5.51
CA ALA A 103 -4.15 10.37 6.62
C ALA A 103 -4.16 9.36 7.79
N ALA A 104 -4.24 8.07 7.50
CA ALA A 104 -4.17 7.02 8.52
C ALA A 104 -2.79 6.98 9.23
N TRP A 105 -1.69 7.12 8.47
CA TRP A 105 -0.34 7.22 9.01
C TRP A 105 -0.18 8.40 9.96
N VAL A 106 -0.57 9.60 9.54
CA VAL A 106 -0.50 10.82 10.37
C VAL A 106 -1.30 10.63 11.65
N ARG A 107 -2.56 10.19 11.57
CA ARG A 107 -3.41 9.95 12.74
C ARG A 107 -2.83 8.88 13.67
N ARG A 108 -2.13 7.88 13.12
CA ARG A 108 -1.46 6.87 13.93
C ARG A 108 -0.25 7.43 14.66
N LEU A 109 0.56 8.25 14.01
CA LEU A 109 1.67 8.95 14.66
C LEU A 109 1.16 9.89 15.77
N HIS A 110 0.07 10.58 15.53
CA HIS A 110 -0.60 11.41 16.56
C HIS A 110 -1.04 10.57 17.76
N ASP A 111 -1.51 9.34 17.55
CA ASP A 111 -1.95 8.45 18.61
C ASP A 111 -0.82 8.01 19.54
N VAL A 112 0.37 7.79 19.00
CA VAL A 112 1.59 7.54 19.80
C VAL A 112 2.27 8.83 20.28
N GLY A 113 1.65 10.00 20.04
CA GLY A 113 2.11 11.32 20.51
C GLY A 113 3.29 11.87 19.72
N LYS A 114 3.42 11.47 18.46
CA LYS A 114 4.43 11.98 17.53
C LYS A 114 3.76 12.90 16.50
N SER A 115 4.56 13.81 15.93
CA SER A 115 4.07 14.67 14.84
C SER A 115 3.97 13.90 13.53
N GLY A 116 2.96 14.22 12.72
CA GLY A 116 2.82 13.70 11.34
C GLY A 116 4.00 14.02 10.43
N HIS A 117 4.79 15.06 10.75
CA HIS A 117 6.03 15.38 10.02
C HIS A 117 7.08 14.25 10.04
N MET A 118 6.97 13.28 10.96
CA MET A 118 7.81 12.08 10.94
C MET A 118 7.66 11.26 9.64
N LEU A 119 6.59 11.46 8.88
CA LEU A 119 6.44 10.82 7.56
C LEU A 119 7.49 11.30 6.53
N TRP A 120 8.02 12.51 6.69
CA TRP A 120 9.09 12.99 5.80
C TRP A 120 10.37 12.15 5.90
N LEU A 121 10.54 11.40 6.98
CA LEU A 121 11.65 10.44 7.11
C LEU A 121 11.61 9.35 6.04
N ILE A 122 10.44 9.05 5.48
CA ILE A 122 10.29 8.09 4.37
C ILE A 122 11.10 8.55 3.15
N LEU A 123 11.24 9.87 2.95
CA LEU A 123 11.96 10.44 1.82
C LEU A 123 13.49 10.53 2.03
N VAL A 124 13.96 10.43 3.26
CA VAL A 124 15.36 10.75 3.61
C VAL A 124 16.34 9.61 3.37
N CYS A 125 15.93 8.37 3.31
CA CYS A 125 16.76 7.19 2.95
C CYS A 125 15.82 6.01 2.74
N GLY A 126 16.08 5.11 1.82
CA GLY A 126 15.23 3.94 1.56
C GLY A 126 14.82 3.11 2.79
N ILE A 127 15.51 3.27 3.92
CA ILE A 127 15.21 2.68 5.24
C ILE A 127 14.33 3.61 6.11
N GLY A 128 14.21 4.90 5.75
CA GLY A 128 13.48 5.91 6.55
C GLY A 128 12.02 5.58 6.82
N GLY A 129 11.38 4.78 5.95
CA GLY A 129 10.02 4.30 6.15
C GLY A 129 9.85 3.32 7.32
N LEU A 130 10.91 2.63 7.72
CA LEU A 130 10.86 1.70 8.86
C LEU A 130 10.69 2.44 10.19
N ILE A 131 11.26 3.64 10.34
CA ILE A 131 11.19 4.40 11.58
C ILE A 131 9.74 4.74 11.96
N PRO A 132 8.94 5.42 11.11
CA PRO A 132 7.53 5.67 11.42
C PRO A 132 6.72 4.37 11.51
N LEU A 133 7.07 3.32 10.77
CA LEU A 133 6.42 2.03 10.88
C LEU A 133 6.63 1.41 12.28
N PHE A 134 7.85 1.37 12.79
CA PHE A 134 8.14 0.92 14.15
C PHE A 134 7.43 1.78 15.21
N MET A 135 7.36 3.08 15.03
CA MET A 135 6.59 3.96 15.91
C MET A 135 5.10 3.60 15.95
N CYS A 136 4.54 3.17 14.83
CA CYS A 136 3.14 2.74 14.73
C CYS A 136 2.84 1.41 15.44
N ILE A 137 3.85 0.60 15.81
CA ILE A 137 3.69 -0.61 16.61
C ILE A 137 3.39 -0.26 18.07
N GLY A 138 3.92 0.86 18.59
CA GLY A 138 3.70 1.33 19.96
C GLY A 138 2.22 1.39 20.33
N ASP A 139 1.85 1.27 21.59
CA ASP A 139 0.45 1.40 21.99
C ASP A 139 -0.02 2.86 22.00
N SER A 140 -1.34 3.07 21.97
CA SER A 140 -1.95 4.39 22.09
C SER A 140 -1.54 5.04 23.41
N LYS A 141 -1.13 6.31 23.39
CA LYS A 141 -0.90 7.05 24.63
C LYS A 141 -2.19 7.13 25.45
N PRO A 142 -2.16 6.82 26.74
CA PRO A 142 -3.33 6.92 27.62
C PRO A 142 -3.80 8.37 27.74
N GLY A 143 -5.10 8.55 27.89
CA GLY A 143 -5.76 9.86 28.01
C GLY A 143 -5.74 10.72 26.75
N PRO A 144 -6.29 11.91 26.82
CA PRO A 144 -6.27 12.88 25.72
C PRO A 144 -4.85 13.44 25.50
N ASN A 145 -4.53 13.76 24.25
CA ASN A 145 -3.31 14.48 23.90
C ASN A 145 -3.66 15.68 23.00
N GLN A 146 -2.64 16.44 22.56
CA GLN A 146 -2.83 17.62 21.70
C GLN A 146 -3.59 17.35 20.37
N TYR A 147 -3.75 16.08 19.98
CA TYR A 147 -4.42 15.66 18.75
C TYR A 147 -5.85 15.14 19.00
N GLY A 148 -6.27 15.02 20.27
CA GLY A 148 -7.62 14.62 20.62
C GLY A 148 -7.73 13.51 21.67
N PRO A 149 -8.97 13.05 21.94
CA PRO A 149 -9.23 12.00 22.91
C PRO A 149 -8.63 10.66 22.48
N ASN A 150 -8.44 9.77 23.47
CA ASN A 150 -7.96 8.44 23.21
C ASN A 150 -8.99 7.62 22.39
N PRO A 151 -8.63 7.08 21.22
CA PRO A 151 -9.58 6.37 20.37
C PRO A 151 -10.05 5.02 20.96
N LYS A 152 -9.45 4.56 22.08
CA LYS A 152 -9.85 3.35 22.81
C LYS A 152 -10.90 3.61 23.90
N GLU A 153 -11.07 4.84 24.29
CA GLU A 153 -12.08 5.32 25.24
C GLU A 153 -13.32 5.81 24.48
#